data_326638f98e84f75aa06a2b6ef5334203
#
_entry.id   326638f98e84f75aa06a2b6ef5334203
#
_cell.length_a   1.000
_cell.length_b   1.000
_cell.length_c   1.000
_cell.angle_alpha   90.00
_cell.angle_beta   90.00
_cell.angle_gamma   90.00
#
_symmetry.space_group_name_H-M   'P 1'
#
loop_
_entity.id
_entity.type
_entity.pdbx_description
1 polymer ?
#
loop_
_entity_poly.entity_id
_entity_poly.type
_entity_poly.pdbx_seq_one_letter_code
_entity_poly.pdbx_strand_id
1 'polypeptide(L)'
;MAGYPQAKFRYKVEIDGLEAGGFSEVTGFDATIEPIEYREGDMTAETPMKIPGLKKYGNITLKQGVTDSRVLFDWITTGINGAIERKTLTITLLNETQSPAASWQIINAWPTKYTAPDFNATASEIAIETFEIVHEGMTRVS
;
A
#
# COMPACT_ATOMS: atom_id res chain seq x y z
N MET A 1 28.28 7.27 -12.94
CA MET A 1 27.00 6.78 -12.45
C MET A 1 27.23 5.76 -11.37
N ALA A 2 27.01 6.17 -10.20
CA ALA A 2 27.05 5.23 -9.14
C ALA A 2 25.79 4.42 -9.23
N GLY A 3 25.86 3.22 -9.48
CA GLY A 3 24.65 2.67 -9.58
C GLY A 3 24.45 1.35 -8.99
N TYR A 4 23.48 1.27 -8.18
CA TYR A 4 22.79 0.03 -8.08
C TYR A 4 22.18 -0.27 -9.44
N PRO A 5 22.26 -1.51 -9.94
CA PRO A 5 21.53 -1.85 -11.15
C PRO A 5 20.07 -1.47 -10.91
N GLN A 6 19.58 -0.55 -11.71
CA GLN A 6 18.21 -0.13 -11.59
C GLN A 6 17.31 -1.27 -12.08
N ALA A 7 16.78 -2.03 -11.14
CA ALA A 7 15.68 -2.90 -11.45
C ALA A 7 14.51 -2.02 -11.88
N LYS A 8 13.87 -2.38 -12.98
CA LYS A 8 12.67 -1.67 -13.41
C LYS A 8 11.61 -1.84 -12.34
N PHE A 9 11.25 -0.73 -11.69
CA PHE A 9 10.15 -0.76 -10.76
C PHE A 9 8.84 -0.58 -11.52
N ARG A 10 7.79 -1.19 -10.99
CA ARG A 10 6.47 -1.15 -11.61
C ARG A 10 5.56 -0.12 -10.98
N TYR A 11 5.89 0.35 -9.80
CA TYR A 11 5.05 1.26 -9.05
C TYR A 11 5.86 2.44 -8.56
N LYS A 12 5.25 3.61 -8.65
CA LYS A 12 5.79 4.84 -8.09
C LYS A 12 4.91 5.25 -6.93
N VAL A 13 5.50 5.59 -5.80
CA VAL A 13 4.74 5.99 -4.61
C VAL A 13 5.12 7.42 -4.24
N GLU A 14 4.10 8.24 -4.02
CA GLU A 14 4.25 9.60 -3.52
C GLU A 14 3.50 9.72 -2.20
N ILE A 15 4.11 10.39 -1.22
CA ILE A 15 3.53 10.64 0.10
C ILE A 15 3.34 12.13 0.24
N ASP A 16 2.08 12.59 0.31
CA ASP A 16 1.74 14.01 0.36
C ASP A 16 2.44 14.83 -0.74
N GLY A 17 2.55 14.25 -1.93
CA GLY A 17 3.20 14.89 -3.07
C GLY A 17 4.72 14.73 -3.11
N LEU A 18 5.34 14.13 -2.09
CA LEU A 18 6.77 13.85 -2.08
C LEU A 18 7.03 12.45 -2.63
N GLU A 19 7.94 12.34 -3.57
CA GLU A 19 8.29 11.04 -4.14
C GLU A 19 9.00 10.17 -3.11
N ALA A 20 8.43 8.99 -2.83
CA ALA A 20 9.01 8.03 -1.92
C ALA A 20 9.86 6.97 -2.64
N GLY A 21 9.84 6.97 -3.95
CA GLY A 21 10.65 6.07 -4.77
C GLY A 21 9.84 5.09 -5.58
N GLY A 22 10.54 4.19 -6.25
CA GLY A 22 9.96 3.14 -7.04
C GLY A 22 9.89 1.83 -6.27
N PHE A 23 8.84 1.07 -6.51
CA PHE A 23 8.57 -0.18 -5.82
C PHE A 23 8.42 -1.30 -6.83
N SER A 24 8.98 -2.46 -6.50
CA SER A 24 8.89 -3.64 -7.36
C SER A 24 7.56 -4.36 -7.20
N GLU A 25 6.96 -4.25 -6.02
CA GLU A 25 5.72 -4.95 -5.74
C GLU A 25 4.85 -4.13 -4.79
N VAL A 26 3.57 -4.06 -5.11
CA VAL A 26 2.56 -3.46 -4.25
C VAL A 26 1.38 -4.42 -4.23
N THR A 27 0.97 -4.87 -3.05
CA THR A 27 -0.14 -5.79 -2.88
C THR A 27 -1.11 -5.27 -1.84
N GLY A 28 -2.31 -5.84 -1.81
CA GLY A 28 -3.31 -5.49 -0.80
C GLY A 28 -4.28 -4.40 -1.23
N PHE A 29 -4.42 -4.12 -2.52
CA PHE A 29 -5.43 -3.19 -3.01
C PHE A 29 -6.82 -3.84 -2.93
N ASP A 30 -7.31 -4.00 -1.72
CA ASP A 30 -8.58 -4.64 -1.45
C ASP A 30 -9.59 -3.67 -0.88
N ALA A 31 -10.81 -3.74 -1.36
CA ALA A 31 -11.94 -3.05 -0.76
C ALA A 31 -13.07 -4.05 -0.62
N THR A 32 -13.60 -4.19 0.58
CA THR A 32 -14.64 -5.16 0.89
C THR A 32 -15.79 -4.48 1.61
N ILE A 33 -17.00 -4.80 1.20
CA ILE A 33 -18.20 -4.41 1.92
C ILE A 33 -18.82 -5.69 2.44
N GLU A 34 -18.92 -5.80 3.77
CA GLU A 34 -19.52 -6.99 4.37
C GLU A 34 -21.04 -6.97 4.18
N PRO A 35 -21.64 -8.03 3.60
CA PRO A 35 -23.06 -8.11 3.54
C PRO A 35 -23.64 -8.48 4.91
N ILE A 36 -24.72 -7.80 5.29
CA ILE A 36 -25.48 -8.14 6.48
C ILE A 36 -26.76 -8.80 6.02
N GLU A 37 -27.02 -10.01 6.48
CA GLU A 37 -28.27 -10.68 6.16
C GLU A 37 -29.37 -10.18 7.10
N TYR A 38 -30.45 -9.76 6.50
CA TYR A 38 -31.60 -9.25 7.23
C TYR A 38 -32.84 -10.03 6.84
N ARG A 39 -33.59 -10.48 7.85
CA ARG A 39 -34.85 -11.20 7.63
C ARG A 39 -35.87 -10.72 8.63
N GLU A 40 -36.98 -10.20 8.13
CA GLU A 40 -38.13 -9.88 8.97
C GLU A 40 -38.98 -11.13 9.17
N GLY A 41 -39.59 -11.23 10.36
CA GLY A 41 -40.37 -12.41 10.73
C GLY A 41 -41.57 -12.71 9.85
N ASP A 42 -42.08 -11.72 9.14
CA ASP A 42 -43.21 -11.85 8.24
C ASP A 42 -42.82 -11.97 6.76
N MET A 43 -41.52 -12.04 6.47
CA MET A 43 -41.07 -12.22 5.10
C MET A 43 -41.38 -13.63 4.61
N THR A 44 -42.03 -13.70 3.45
CA THR A 44 -42.32 -14.97 2.81
C THR A 44 -41.23 -15.45 1.87
N ALA A 45 -40.22 -14.59 1.57
CA ALA A 45 -39.13 -14.94 0.72
C ALA A 45 -38.19 -15.91 1.44
N GLU A 46 -37.75 -16.96 0.72
CA GLU A 46 -36.82 -17.93 1.27
C GLU A 46 -35.40 -17.37 1.44
N THR A 47 -35.05 -16.35 0.65
CA THR A 47 -33.73 -15.74 0.67
C THR A 47 -33.76 -14.48 1.54
N PRO A 48 -32.85 -14.37 2.53
CA PRO A 48 -32.79 -13.15 3.33
C PRO A 48 -32.34 -11.97 2.48
N MET A 49 -32.78 -10.77 2.87
CA MET A 49 -32.35 -9.54 2.25
C MET A 49 -30.90 -9.26 2.69
N LYS A 50 -30.06 -8.84 1.75
CA LYS A 50 -28.66 -8.49 2.05
C LYS A 50 -28.50 -6.98 2.05
N ILE A 51 -27.97 -6.45 3.14
CA ILE A 51 -27.75 -5.03 3.33
C ILE A 51 -26.25 -4.77 3.38
N PRO A 52 -25.74 -3.69 2.73
CA PRO A 52 -24.36 -3.34 2.88
C PRO A 52 -23.99 -3.03 4.32
N GLY A 53 -22.97 -3.69 4.83
CA GLY A 53 -22.47 -3.48 6.18
C GLY A 53 -21.17 -2.66 6.20
N LEU A 54 -20.23 -3.09 7.01
CA LEU A 54 -18.98 -2.38 7.17
C LEU A 54 -18.12 -2.45 5.91
N LYS A 55 -17.47 -1.34 5.62
CA LYS A 55 -16.47 -1.26 4.56
C LYS A 55 -15.10 -1.52 5.18
N LYS A 56 -14.34 -2.35 4.53
CA LYS A 56 -12.98 -2.67 4.98
C LYS A 56 -12.00 -2.54 3.83
N TYR A 57 -10.84 -2.00 4.14
CA TYR A 57 -9.73 -1.93 3.20
C TYR A 57 -8.59 -2.78 3.73
N GLY A 58 -8.01 -3.60 2.86
CA GLY A 58 -6.87 -4.42 3.22
C GLY A 58 -5.62 -3.57 3.44
N ASN A 59 -4.68 -4.09 4.22
CA ASN A 59 -3.39 -3.43 4.38
C ASN A 59 -2.60 -3.52 3.09
N ILE A 60 -1.92 -2.44 2.75
CA ILE A 60 -1.10 -2.38 1.55
C ILE A 60 0.34 -2.76 1.93
N THR A 61 0.92 -3.68 1.19
CA THR A 61 2.31 -4.09 1.36
C THR A 61 3.13 -3.54 0.21
N LEU A 62 4.16 -2.76 0.54
CA LEU A 62 5.07 -2.15 -0.42
C LEU A 62 6.44 -2.79 -0.30
N LYS A 63 6.99 -3.23 -1.42
CA LYS A 63 8.34 -3.81 -1.46
C LYS A 63 9.23 -3.03 -2.42
N GLN A 64 10.39 -2.64 -1.96
CA GLN A 64 11.38 -1.95 -2.78
C GLN A 64 12.79 -2.44 -2.45
N GLY A 65 13.67 -2.36 -3.43
CA GLY A 65 15.09 -2.53 -3.16
C GLY A 65 15.60 -1.39 -2.26
N VAL A 66 16.61 -1.66 -1.47
CA VAL A 66 17.21 -0.62 -0.63
C VAL A 66 17.74 0.50 -1.53
N THR A 67 17.33 1.71 -1.24
CA THR A 67 17.71 2.91 -2.00
C THR A 67 18.15 4.00 -1.06
N ASP A 68 18.59 5.12 -1.62
CA ASP A 68 18.95 6.30 -0.82
C ASP A 68 17.71 7.03 -0.28
N SER A 69 16.52 6.72 -0.78
CA SER A 69 15.31 7.34 -0.30
C SER A 69 14.91 6.76 1.05
N ARG A 70 14.73 7.63 2.03
CA ARG A 70 14.37 7.25 3.39
C ARG A 70 13.02 7.79 3.82
N VAL A 71 12.21 8.24 2.88
CA VAL A 71 10.96 8.93 3.19
C VAL A 71 10.02 8.01 3.97
N LEU A 72 9.84 6.77 3.53
CA LEU A 72 8.98 5.81 4.23
C LEU A 72 9.58 5.38 5.56
N PHE A 73 10.89 5.14 5.59
CA PHE A 73 11.57 4.75 6.81
C PHE A 73 11.48 5.84 7.88
N ASP A 74 11.69 7.09 7.50
CA ASP A 74 11.59 8.22 8.41
C ASP A 74 10.15 8.38 8.94
N TRP A 75 9.16 8.12 8.10
CA TRP A 75 7.77 8.19 8.50
C TRP A 75 7.43 7.16 9.59
N ILE A 76 7.83 5.91 9.41
CA ILE A 76 7.56 4.89 10.43
C ILE A 76 8.38 5.13 11.69
N THR A 77 9.60 5.62 11.55
CA THR A 77 10.46 5.94 12.70
C THR A 77 9.84 7.05 13.55
N THR A 78 9.31 8.08 12.90
CA THR A 78 8.60 9.16 13.60
C THR A 78 7.41 8.61 14.39
N GLY A 79 6.67 7.67 13.80
CA GLY A 79 5.56 7.03 14.48
C GLY A 79 5.98 6.20 15.68
N ILE A 80 7.05 5.43 15.56
CA ILE A 80 7.57 4.62 16.67
C ILE A 80 8.02 5.50 17.83
N ASN A 81 8.59 6.66 17.54
CA ASN A 81 9.14 7.55 18.56
C ASN A 81 8.12 8.50 19.21
N GLY A 82 6.87 8.46 18.81
CA GLY A 82 5.89 9.30 19.48
C GLY A 82 4.54 9.39 18.81
N ALA A 83 4.48 10.05 17.67
CA ALA A 83 3.20 10.32 17.03
C ALA A 83 3.29 10.01 15.54
N ILE A 84 2.50 9.05 15.10
CA ILE A 84 2.41 8.76 13.67
C ILE A 84 1.49 9.78 13.01
N GLU A 85 1.93 10.30 11.88
CA GLU A 85 1.11 11.19 11.06
C GLU A 85 0.40 10.39 9.98
N ARG A 86 -0.88 10.66 9.80
CA ARG A 86 -1.64 10.09 8.69
C ARG A 86 -1.42 10.94 7.46
N LYS A 87 -1.14 10.29 6.36
CA LYS A 87 -0.80 10.98 5.12
C LYS A 87 -1.58 10.39 3.95
N THR A 88 -1.57 11.12 2.86
CA THR A 88 -2.16 10.64 1.61
C THR A 88 -1.08 10.04 0.73
N LEU A 89 -1.29 8.81 0.30
CA LEU A 89 -0.41 8.15 -0.66
C LEU A 89 -1.01 8.23 -2.04
N THR A 90 -0.16 8.42 -3.03
CA THR A 90 -0.53 8.24 -4.43
C THR A 90 0.35 7.13 -4.99
N ILE A 91 -0.28 6.05 -5.41
CA ILE A 91 0.42 4.89 -5.96
C ILE A 91 0.11 4.81 -7.45
N THR A 92 1.14 4.88 -8.27
CA THR A 92 1.01 4.88 -9.72
C THR A 92 1.58 3.59 -10.29
N LEU A 93 0.76 2.86 -11.04
CA LEU A 93 1.21 1.71 -11.81
C LEU A 93 1.86 2.22 -13.11
N LEU A 94 3.05 1.72 -13.39
CA LEU A 94 3.78 2.09 -14.60
C LEU A 94 3.68 0.98 -15.64
N ASN A 95 3.63 1.38 -16.90
CA ASN A 95 3.67 0.44 -18.00
C ASN A 95 5.12 0.08 -18.36
N GLU A 96 5.31 -0.71 -19.42
CA GLU A 96 6.63 -1.18 -19.82
C GLU A 96 7.59 -0.06 -20.21
N THR A 97 7.07 1.09 -20.64
CA THR A 97 7.88 2.26 -20.99
C THR A 97 8.09 3.21 -19.80
N GLN A 98 7.72 2.79 -18.60
CA GLN A 98 7.81 3.58 -17.37
C GLN A 98 6.92 4.83 -17.40
N SER A 99 5.81 4.76 -18.12
CA SER A 99 4.81 5.82 -18.17
C SER A 99 3.61 5.44 -17.29
N PRO A 100 2.92 6.42 -16.69
CA PRO A 100 1.77 6.12 -15.85
C PRO A 100 0.66 5.40 -16.60
N ALA A 101 0.19 4.29 -16.06
CA ALA A 101 -0.93 3.53 -16.61
C ALA A 101 -2.19 3.70 -15.77
N ALA A 102 -2.06 3.74 -14.45
CA ALA A 102 -3.18 3.92 -13.53
C ALA A 102 -2.65 4.47 -12.21
N SER A 103 -3.49 5.19 -11.49
CA SER A 103 -3.12 5.74 -10.18
C SER A 103 -4.24 5.55 -9.17
N TRP A 104 -3.85 5.31 -7.93
CA TRP A 104 -4.76 5.21 -6.79
C TRP A 104 -4.35 6.20 -5.72
N GLN A 105 -5.33 6.86 -5.13
CA GLN A 105 -5.12 7.72 -3.98
C GLN A 105 -5.58 7.01 -2.73
N ILE A 106 -4.71 6.96 -1.74
CA ILE A 106 -4.94 6.27 -0.47
C ILE A 106 -4.95 7.33 0.63
N ILE A 107 -6.04 7.40 1.37
CA ILE A 107 -6.23 8.46 2.37
C ILE A 107 -6.05 7.94 3.80
N ASN A 108 -5.64 8.83 4.67
CA ASN A 108 -5.41 8.54 6.09
C ASN A 108 -4.53 7.31 6.29
N ALA A 109 -3.47 7.23 5.51
CA ALA A 109 -2.56 6.10 5.53
C ALA A 109 -1.43 6.33 6.53
N TRP A 110 -1.00 5.25 7.15
CA TRP A 110 0.18 5.29 8.02
C TRP A 110 0.83 3.90 8.06
N PRO A 111 2.16 3.84 8.20
CA PRO A 111 2.86 2.57 8.21
C PRO A 111 2.74 1.88 9.57
N THR A 112 2.39 0.61 9.57
CA THR A 112 2.28 -0.18 10.79
C THR A 112 3.47 -1.09 11.01
N LYS A 113 4.21 -1.42 9.96
CA LYS A 113 5.28 -2.40 10.04
C LYS A 113 6.35 -2.09 9.01
N TYR A 114 7.59 -2.23 9.44
CA TYR A 114 8.76 -2.19 8.57
C TYR A 114 9.53 -3.48 8.76
N THR A 115 9.90 -4.12 7.66
CA THR A 115 10.74 -5.30 7.68
C THR A 115 12.00 -5.01 6.89
N ALA A 116 13.14 -5.05 7.57
CA ALA A 116 14.43 -4.87 6.95
C ALA A 116 14.77 -6.08 6.07
N PRO A 117 15.63 -5.91 5.06
CA PRO A 117 16.06 -7.04 4.25
C PRO A 117 16.87 -8.05 5.07
N ASP A 118 16.85 -9.30 4.63
CA ASP A 118 17.65 -10.34 5.24
C ASP A 118 19.13 -10.06 4.97
N PHE A 119 19.93 -10.07 6.03
CA PHE A 119 21.36 -9.87 5.91
C PHE A 119 22.05 -11.22 5.70
N ASN A 120 22.21 -11.58 4.43
CA ASN A 120 22.91 -12.81 4.06
C ASN A 120 24.11 -12.44 3.23
N ALA A 121 25.31 -12.55 3.81
CA ALA A 121 26.54 -12.13 3.17
C ALA A 121 26.90 -12.96 1.94
N THR A 122 26.31 -14.13 1.78
CA THR A 122 26.56 -14.99 0.63
C THR A 122 25.59 -14.78 -0.51
N ALA A 123 24.50 -14.05 -0.28
CA ALA A 123 23.50 -13.80 -1.30
C ALA A 123 23.92 -12.69 -2.23
N SER A 124 23.79 -12.91 -3.53
CA SER A 124 24.00 -11.88 -4.54
C SER A 124 22.70 -11.16 -4.88
N GLU A 125 21.65 -11.41 -4.14
CA GLU A 125 20.33 -10.84 -4.37
C GLU A 125 20.25 -9.40 -3.89
N ILE A 126 19.39 -8.64 -4.56
CA ILE A 126 19.08 -7.27 -4.14
C ILE A 126 18.35 -7.31 -2.80
N ALA A 127 18.84 -6.56 -1.82
CA ALA A 127 18.18 -6.44 -0.54
C ALA A 127 16.83 -5.73 -0.71
N ILE A 128 15.77 -6.29 -0.15
CA ILE A 128 14.40 -5.77 -0.29
C ILE A 128 13.84 -5.36 1.06
N GLU A 129 13.35 -4.14 1.13
CA GLU A 129 12.62 -3.61 2.28
C GLU A 129 11.13 -3.80 2.08
N THR A 130 10.42 -4.10 3.14
CA THR A 130 8.98 -4.28 3.10
C THR A 130 8.30 -3.35 4.10
N PHE A 131 7.30 -2.62 3.61
CA PHE A 131 6.47 -1.73 4.44
C PHE A 131 5.03 -2.18 4.37
N GLU A 132 4.38 -2.23 5.51
CA GLU A 132 2.95 -2.50 5.58
C GLU A 132 2.22 -1.24 6.02
N ILE A 133 1.22 -0.85 5.25
CA ILE A 133 0.49 0.41 5.40
C ILE A 133 -0.97 0.10 5.68
N VAL A 134 -1.55 0.74 6.69
CA VAL A 134 -3.00 0.73 6.89
C VAL A 134 -3.57 2.05 6.40
N HIS A 135 -4.84 2.05 6.02
CA HIS A 135 -5.48 3.26 5.51
C HIS A 135 -7.00 3.20 5.68
N GLU A 136 -7.66 4.31 5.40
CA GLU A 136 -9.10 4.43 5.58
C GLU A 136 -9.87 4.66 4.28
N GLY A 137 -9.19 4.65 3.15
CA GLY A 137 -9.88 4.80 1.87
C GLY A 137 -8.95 4.70 0.67
N MET A 138 -9.50 4.21 -0.43
CA MET A 138 -8.77 4.04 -1.67
C MET A 138 -9.66 4.45 -2.82
N THR A 139 -9.13 5.30 -3.70
CA THR A 139 -9.84 5.78 -4.88
C THR A 139 -8.93 5.70 -6.09
N ARG A 140 -9.39 5.14 -7.18
CA ARG A 140 -8.67 5.18 -8.43
C ARG A 140 -8.86 6.55 -9.08
N VAL A 141 -7.78 7.26 -9.35
CA VAL A 141 -7.83 8.64 -9.85
C VAL A 141 -7.39 8.80 -11.30
N SER A 142 -6.89 7.75 -11.88
CA SER A 142 -6.58 7.78 -13.33
C SER A 142 -6.52 6.40 -13.94
#